data_9c0bcbf275be2a39b39ce7ecf39f9e2e
#
_entry.id   9c0bcbf275be2a39b39ce7ecf39f9e2e
#
_cell.length_a   1.000
_cell.length_b   1.000
_cell.length_c   1.000
_cell.angle_alpha   90.00
_cell.angle_beta   90.00
_cell.angle_gamma   90.00
#
_symmetry.space_group_name_H-M   'P 1'
#
loop_
_entity.id
_entity.type
_entity.pdbx_description
1 polymer ?
#
loop_
_entity_poly.entity_id
_entity_poly.type
_entity_poly.pdbx_seq_one_letter_code
_entity_poly.pdbx_strand_id
1 'polypeptide(L)'
;MGLFDKFKLGLGKSSSGLSEGFNNIFSKKVIDNSVLTKFEELIISSDAGVDVAKELRKDFENFKIDKKLDDHKEILKLLADKMAIELLKYEKDLSLMGNANSSVIVVSGVNGVGKTTTIGKLGKYFKDNNRSVVFG
;
A
#
# COMPACT_ATOMS: atom_id res chain seq x y z
N MET A 1 3.97 19.68 -11.63
CA MET A 1 4.23 18.66 -10.62
C MET A 1 2.90 18.02 -10.27
N GLY A 2 2.63 16.83 -10.77
CA GLY A 2 1.35 16.13 -10.59
C GLY A 2 1.14 15.68 -9.15
N LEU A 3 -0.11 15.38 -8.81
CA LEU A 3 -0.49 14.84 -7.49
C LEU A 3 0.34 13.58 -7.16
N PHE A 4 0.63 12.76 -8.16
CA PHE A 4 1.47 11.56 -8.08
C PHE A 4 2.93 11.84 -7.66
N ASP A 5 3.53 12.95 -8.11
CA ASP A 5 4.91 13.30 -7.74
C ASP A 5 5.01 13.71 -6.28
N LYS A 6 3.98 14.37 -5.75
CA LYS A 6 3.88 14.74 -4.32
C LYS A 6 3.63 13.52 -3.43
N PHE A 7 2.85 12.54 -3.91
CA PHE A 7 2.68 11.26 -3.22
C PHE A 7 3.98 10.47 -3.16
N LYS A 8 4.72 10.43 -4.27
CA LYS A 8 6.02 9.74 -4.37
C LYS A 8 7.05 10.31 -3.38
N LEU A 9 7.08 11.62 -3.19
CA LEU A 9 7.95 12.29 -2.22
C LEU A 9 7.54 12.03 -0.76
N GLY A 10 6.23 11.96 -0.47
CA GLY A 10 5.71 11.69 0.89
C GLY A 10 5.88 10.24 1.34
N LEU A 11 5.76 9.30 0.42
CA LEU A 11 5.90 7.85 0.68
C LEU A 11 7.34 7.35 0.54
N GLY A 12 8.26 8.18 0.04
CA GLY A 12 9.64 7.77 -0.25
C GLY A 12 10.40 7.20 0.95
N LYS A 13 10.14 7.71 2.16
CA LYS A 13 10.79 7.20 3.39
C LYS A 13 10.18 5.87 3.87
N SER A 14 8.88 5.69 3.72
CA SER A 14 8.20 4.44 4.14
C SER A 14 8.37 3.34 3.10
N SER A 15 8.47 3.67 1.82
CA SER A 15 8.65 2.71 0.73
C SER A 15 10.11 2.31 0.52
N SER A 16 11.10 3.12 0.96
CA SER A 16 12.52 2.79 0.78
C SER A 16 12.91 1.52 1.52
N GLY A 17 12.51 1.37 2.78
CA GLY A 17 12.82 0.19 3.58
C GLY A 17 12.23 -1.09 2.99
N LEU A 18 11.00 -1.03 2.51
CA LEU A 18 10.34 -2.15 1.85
C LEU A 18 11.03 -2.47 0.51
N SER A 19 11.31 -1.45 -0.32
CA SER A 19 11.98 -1.61 -1.61
C SER A 19 13.40 -2.14 -1.47
N GLU A 20 14.17 -1.67 -0.48
CA GLU A 20 15.53 -2.20 -0.18
C GLU A 20 15.46 -3.64 0.32
N GLY A 21 14.52 -3.95 1.20
CA GLY A 21 14.25 -5.31 1.66
C GLY A 21 13.96 -6.26 0.49
N PHE A 22 13.09 -5.85 -0.42
CA PHE A 22 12.80 -6.61 -1.65
C PHE A 22 14.03 -6.79 -2.53
N ASN A 23 14.76 -5.73 -2.81
CA ASN A 23 15.98 -5.81 -3.63
C ASN A 23 16.99 -6.78 -3.04
N ASN A 24 17.15 -6.79 -1.72
CA ASN A 24 18.07 -7.70 -1.02
C ASN A 24 17.61 -9.15 -1.06
N ILE A 25 16.31 -9.40 -0.89
CA ILE A 25 15.74 -10.75 -0.89
C ILE A 25 15.81 -11.36 -2.30
N PHE A 26 15.42 -10.60 -3.32
CA PHE A 26 15.34 -11.06 -4.71
C PHE A 26 16.61 -10.79 -5.54
N SER A 27 17.71 -10.35 -4.90
CA SER A 27 19.02 -10.21 -5.57
C SER A 27 19.59 -11.53 -6.09
N LYS A 28 19.15 -12.66 -5.54
CA LYS A 28 19.52 -14.01 -5.99
C LYS A 28 18.62 -14.45 -7.14
N LYS A 29 19.21 -15.01 -8.18
CA LYS A 29 18.51 -15.50 -9.39
C LYS A 29 17.55 -16.69 -9.15
N VAL A 30 17.55 -17.27 -7.96
CA VAL A 30 16.74 -18.44 -7.64
C VAL A 30 15.81 -18.13 -6.48
N ILE A 31 14.51 -18.25 -6.73
CA ILE A 31 13.49 -18.14 -5.67
C ILE A 31 13.36 -19.53 -5.03
N ASP A 32 14.04 -19.74 -3.92
CA ASP A 32 13.93 -20.93 -3.08
C ASP A 32 13.03 -20.69 -1.85
N ASN A 33 12.81 -21.70 -1.04
CA ASN A 33 12.04 -21.57 0.19
C ASN A 33 12.64 -20.55 1.17
N SER A 34 13.96 -20.36 1.16
CA SER A 34 14.61 -19.36 2.01
C SER A 34 14.24 -17.93 1.58
N VAL A 35 14.18 -17.69 0.27
CA VAL A 35 13.73 -16.40 -0.32
C VAL A 35 12.27 -16.15 0.03
N LEU A 36 11.39 -17.15 -0.10
CA LEU A 36 9.97 -17.03 0.22
C LEU A 36 9.73 -16.77 1.71
N THR A 37 10.49 -17.40 2.59
CA THR A 37 10.39 -17.15 4.04
C THR A 37 10.80 -15.71 4.38
N LYS A 38 11.92 -15.24 3.85
CA LYS A 38 12.35 -13.84 4.06
C LYS A 38 11.38 -12.83 3.48
N PHE A 39 10.75 -13.16 2.37
CA PHE A 39 9.69 -12.35 1.79
C PHE A 39 8.47 -12.26 2.71
N GLU A 40 7.99 -13.39 3.24
CA GLU A 40 6.89 -13.43 4.20
C GLU A 40 7.22 -12.60 5.46
N GLU A 41 8.42 -12.76 6.03
CA GLU A 41 8.89 -11.97 7.17
C GLU A 41 8.93 -10.47 6.87
N LEU A 42 9.36 -10.07 5.67
CA LEU A 42 9.38 -8.67 5.24
C LEU A 42 7.96 -8.09 5.17
N ILE A 43 7.01 -8.81 4.60
CA ILE A 43 5.61 -8.37 4.52
C ILE A 43 4.99 -8.25 5.91
N ILE A 44 5.24 -9.21 6.80
CA ILE A 44 4.78 -9.15 8.20
C ILE A 44 5.37 -7.93 8.92
N SER A 45 6.68 -7.68 8.75
CA SER A 45 7.36 -6.55 9.38
C SER A 45 6.92 -5.18 8.85
N SER A 46 6.27 -5.14 7.69
CA SER A 46 5.68 -3.93 7.11
C SER A 46 4.25 -3.64 7.59
N ASP A 47 3.77 -4.33 8.63
CA ASP A 47 2.41 -4.21 9.18
C ASP A 47 1.28 -4.59 8.21
N ALA A 48 1.58 -5.31 7.13
CA ALA A 48 0.56 -5.77 6.17
C ALA A 48 -0.31 -6.92 6.70
N GLY A 49 0.11 -7.55 7.81
CA GLY A 49 -0.60 -8.65 8.43
C GLY A 49 -0.14 -10.04 7.95
N VAL A 50 -0.32 -11.02 8.82
CA VAL A 50 0.14 -12.40 8.59
C VAL A 50 -0.63 -13.10 7.48
N ASP A 51 -1.93 -12.86 7.37
CA ASP A 51 -2.77 -13.50 6.37
C ASP A 51 -2.42 -13.03 4.96
N VAL A 52 -2.21 -11.72 4.78
CA VAL A 52 -1.76 -11.14 3.52
C VAL A 52 -0.37 -11.68 3.13
N ALA A 53 0.55 -11.78 4.10
CA ALA A 53 1.88 -12.32 3.85
C ALA A 53 1.84 -13.77 3.36
N LYS A 54 1.01 -14.62 3.98
CA LYS A 54 0.83 -16.03 3.57
C LYS A 54 0.19 -16.16 2.19
N GLU A 55 -0.79 -15.34 1.88
CA GLU A 55 -1.46 -15.35 0.57
C GLU A 55 -0.49 -14.95 -0.53
N LEU A 56 0.26 -13.86 -0.35
CA LEU A 56 1.30 -13.43 -1.27
C LEU A 56 2.39 -14.50 -1.44
N ARG A 57 2.84 -15.14 -0.35
CA ARG A 57 3.80 -16.24 -0.43
C ARG A 57 3.30 -17.38 -1.29
N LYS A 58 2.05 -17.83 -1.08
CA LYS A 58 1.41 -18.90 -1.86
C LYS A 58 1.33 -18.55 -3.35
N ASP A 59 0.99 -17.31 -3.65
CA ASP A 59 0.96 -16.82 -5.03
C ASP A 59 2.35 -16.87 -5.69
N PHE A 60 3.39 -16.50 -4.95
CA PHE A 60 4.77 -16.61 -5.43
C PHE A 60 5.25 -18.06 -5.61
N GLU A 61 4.84 -18.97 -4.74
CA GLU A 61 5.13 -20.41 -4.89
C GLU A 61 4.52 -20.96 -6.18
N ASN A 62 3.27 -20.63 -6.45
CA ASN A 62 2.57 -21.06 -7.66
C ASN A 62 3.19 -20.46 -8.93
N PHE A 63 3.60 -19.20 -8.88
CA PHE A 63 4.21 -18.52 -10.01
C PHE A 63 5.60 -19.08 -10.38
N LYS A 64 6.37 -19.55 -9.38
CA LYS A 64 7.66 -20.20 -9.56
C LYS A 64 7.55 -21.51 -10.40
N ILE A 65 6.42 -22.21 -10.28
CA ILE A 65 6.18 -23.46 -11.00
C ILE A 65 5.99 -23.21 -12.49
N ASP A 66 5.39 -22.09 -12.86
CA ASP A 66 4.97 -21.79 -14.23
C ASP A 66 6.01 -21.05 -15.08
N LYS A 67 6.98 -20.36 -14.49
CA LYS A 67 7.98 -19.56 -15.22
C LYS A 67 9.38 -19.64 -14.59
N LYS A 68 10.40 -19.84 -15.45
CA LYS A 68 11.79 -19.51 -15.09
C LYS A 68 11.91 -17.98 -15.08
N LEU A 69 11.78 -17.38 -13.90
CA LEU A 69 11.97 -15.95 -13.71
C LEU A 69 13.47 -15.64 -13.69
N ASP A 70 13.99 -15.18 -14.81
CA ASP A 70 15.38 -14.74 -14.94
C ASP A 70 15.55 -13.23 -14.71
N ASP A 71 14.45 -12.43 -14.64
CA ASP A 71 14.49 -10.98 -14.49
C ASP A 71 13.86 -10.52 -13.16
N HIS A 72 14.68 -9.86 -12.35
CA HIS A 72 14.28 -9.21 -11.10
C HIS A 72 13.11 -8.20 -11.28
N LYS A 73 13.03 -7.52 -12.42
CA LYS A 73 11.95 -6.57 -12.71
C LYS A 73 10.61 -7.27 -12.91
N GLU A 74 10.61 -8.47 -13.48
CA GLU A 74 9.37 -9.26 -13.64
C GLU A 74 8.84 -9.71 -12.28
N ILE A 75 9.72 -10.09 -11.36
CA ILE A 75 9.34 -10.46 -9.99
C ILE A 75 8.70 -9.28 -9.26
N LEU A 76 9.33 -8.09 -9.32
CA LEU A 76 8.80 -6.88 -8.69
C LEU A 76 7.45 -6.45 -9.31
N LYS A 77 7.31 -6.58 -10.62
CA LYS A 77 6.06 -6.27 -11.30
C LYS A 77 4.95 -7.22 -10.86
N LEU A 78 5.22 -8.52 -10.84
CA LEU A 78 4.26 -9.51 -10.36
C LEU A 78 3.80 -9.21 -8.94
N LEU A 79 4.73 -8.89 -8.06
CA LEU A 79 4.41 -8.53 -6.69
C LEU A 79 3.51 -7.30 -6.63
N ALA A 80 3.87 -6.24 -7.37
CA ALA A 80 3.08 -5.02 -7.42
C ALA A 80 1.66 -5.29 -7.93
N ASP A 81 1.52 -6.12 -8.98
CA ASP A 81 0.24 -6.50 -9.55
C ASP A 81 -0.60 -7.30 -8.53
N LYS A 82 0.01 -8.23 -7.79
CA LYS A 82 -0.66 -9.02 -6.75
C LYS A 82 -1.10 -8.16 -5.56
N MET A 83 -0.23 -7.28 -5.08
CA MET A 83 -0.58 -6.34 -4.02
C MET A 83 -1.70 -5.38 -4.45
N ALA A 84 -1.68 -4.92 -5.70
CA ALA A 84 -2.75 -4.09 -6.25
C ALA A 84 -4.10 -4.83 -6.27
N ILE A 85 -4.12 -6.10 -6.70
CA ILE A 85 -5.34 -6.93 -6.68
C ILE A 85 -5.89 -7.08 -5.27
N GLU A 86 -5.02 -7.32 -4.27
CA GLU A 86 -5.44 -7.39 -2.87
C GLU A 86 -6.04 -6.06 -2.37
N LEU A 87 -5.39 -4.94 -2.67
CA LEU A 87 -5.86 -3.61 -2.27
C LEU A 87 -7.19 -3.23 -2.94
N LEU A 88 -7.40 -3.63 -4.21
CA LEU A 88 -8.64 -3.37 -4.95
C LEU A 88 -9.88 -3.98 -4.26
N LYS A 89 -9.73 -5.08 -3.52
CA LYS A 89 -10.84 -5.68 -2.74
C LYS A 89 -11.40 -4.73 -1.68
N TYR A 90 -10.58 -3.82 -1.19
CA TYR A 90 -10.88 -2.88 -0.11
C TYR A 90 -11.05 -1.44 -0.61
N GLU A 91 -10.81 -1.20 -1.91
CA GLU A 91 -11.00 0.12 -2.51
C GLU A 91 -12.49 0.47 -2.48
N LYS A 92 -12.81 1.57 -1.82
CA LYS A 92 -14.15 2.13 -1.74
C LYS A 92 -14.08 3.63 -1.85
N ASP A 93 -15.02 4.19 -2.58
CA ASP A 93 -15.20 5.63 -2.58
C ASP A 93 -15.52 6.13 -1.18
N LEU A 94 -14.92 7.25 -0.80
CA LEU A 94 -15.24 7.95 0.42
C LEU A 94 -16.60 8.64 0.26
N SER A 95 -17.66 7.84 0.18
CA SER A 95 -19.03 8.35 0.16
C SER A 95 -19.43 8.74 1.57
N LEU A 96 -19.68 10.01 1.78
CA LEU A 96 -20.33 10.49 3.00
C LEU A 96 -21.73 9.90 3.04
N MET A 97 -21.96 9.00 3.98
CA MET A 97 -23.15 8.18 4.04
C MET A 97 -24.44 9.01 4.15
N GLY A 98 -25.40 8.66 3.30
CA GLY A 98 -26.80 8.83 3.55
C GLY A 98 -27.35 10.23 3.29
N ASN A 99 -28.68 10.32 3.38
CA ASN A 99 -29.50 11.53 3.28
C ASN A 99 -29.37 12.47 4.50
N ALA A 100 -28.32 12.33 5.29
CA ALA A 100 -28.06 13.23 6.43
C ALA A 100 -27.61 14.59 5.93
N ASN A 101 -28.16 15.65 6.49
CA ASN A 101 -27.83 17.04 6.15
C ASN A 101 -26.35 17.37 6.47
N SER A 102 -25.69 16.61 7.33
CA SER A 102 -24.30 16.79 7.68
C SER A 102 -23.64 15.46 8.07
N SER A 103 -22.34 15.32 7.81
CA SER A 103 -21.52 14.20 8.25
C SER A 103 -20.35 14.71 9.07
N VAL A 104 -19.98 13.99 10.11
CA VAL A 104 -18.84 14.31 10.97
C VAL A 104 -17.75 13.27 10.76
N ILE A 105 -16.54 13.73 10.42
CA ILE A 105 -15.35 12.86 10.29
C ILE A 105 -14.41 13.19 11.44
N VAL A 106 -14.14 12.22 12.29
CA VAL A 106 -13.17 12.34 13.39
C VAL A 106 -11.85 11.70 12.96
N VAL A 107 -10.76 12.48 13.01
CA VAL A 107 -9.41 12.02 12.69
C VAL A 107 -8.60 11.91 13.96
N SER A 108 -8.23 10.70 14.36
CA SER A 108 -7.45 10.42 15.56
C SER A 108 -6.08 9.84 15.24
N GLY A 109 -5.14 9.94 16.16
CA GLY A 109 -3.78 9.38 16.04
C GLY A 109 -2.79 10.10 16.97
N VAL A 110 -1.59 9.52 17.11
CA VAL A 110 -0.51 10.09 17.94
C VAL A 110 0.03 11.39 17.34
N ASN A 111 0.80 12.15 18.12
CA ASN A 111 1.38 13.40 17.64
C ASN A 111 2.38 13.15 16.49
N GLY A 112 2.37 14.04 15.50
CA GLY A 112 3.30 13.98 14.37
C GLY A 112 2.91 13.04 13.22
N VAL A 113 1.85 12.22 13.33
CA VAL A 113 1.45 11.27 12.26
C VAL A 113 0.77 11.89 11.04
N GLY A 114 0.56 13.22 11.03
CA GLY A 114 -0.01 13.92 9.89
C GLY A 114 -1.53 14.12 9.95
N LYS A 115 -2.16 14.07 11.14
CA LYS A 115 -3.61 14.33 11.30
C LYS A 115 -4.07 15.61 10.61
N THR A 116 -3.47 16.73 10.97
CA THR A 116 -3.80 18.06 10.43
C THR A 116 -3.64 18.12 8.91
N THR A 117 -2.57 17.49 8.38
CA THR A 117 -2.34 17.39 6.93
C THR A 117 -3.43 16.58 6.25
N THR A 118 -3.85 15.48 6.86
CA THR A 118 -4.93 14.61 6.34
C THR A 118 -6.26 15.35 6.36
N ILE A 119 -6.59 16.04 7.45
CA ILE A 119 -7.80 16.87 7.58
C ILE A 119 -7.85 17.92 6.47
N GLY A 120 -6.74 18.64 6.24
CA GLY A 120 -6.67 19.66 5.18
C GLY A 120 -6.87 19.06 3.77
N LYS A 121 -6.31 17.88 3.50
CA LYS A 121 -6.49 17.17 2.22
C LYS A 121 -7.93 16.69 2.03
N LEU A 122 -8.55 16.12 3.07
CA LEU A 122 -9.95 15.70 3.04
C LEU A 122 -10.87 16.90 2.84
N GLY A 123 -10.63 17.99 3.54
CA GLY A 123 -11.42 19.21 3.37
C GLY A 123 -11.35 19.76 1.94
N LYS A 124 -10.14 19.78 1.36
CA LYS A 124 -9.98 20.14 -0.05
C LYS A 124 -10.73 19.17 -0.98
N TYR A 125 -10.61 17.88 -0.78
CA TYR A 125 -11.30 16.86 -1.56
C TYR A 125 -12.82 17.09 -1.56
N PHE A 126 -13.43 17.30 -0.38
CA PHE A 126 -14.87 17.54 -0.29
C PHE A 126 -15.28 18.87 -0.90
N LYS A 127 -14.49 19.92 -0.73
CA LYS A 127 -14.74 21.22 -1.33
C LYS A 127 -14.70 21.15 -2.87
N ASP A 128 -13.72 20.46 -3.43
CA ASP A 128 -13.59 20.24 -4.87
C ASP A 128 -14.78 19.42 -5.43
N ASN A 129 -15.45 18.62 -4.58
CA ASN A 129 -16.69 17.90 -4.89
C ASN A 129 -17.97 18.66 -4.47
N ASN A 130 -17.91 19.97 -4.39
CA ASN A 130 -19.05 20.85 -4.09
C ASN A 130 -19.71 20.60 -2.72
N ARG A 131 -18.95 20.16 -1.72
CA ARG A 131 -19.43 20.01 -0.34
C ARG A 131 -18.94 21.17 0.52
N SER A 132 -19.82 21.66 1.39
CA SER A 132 -19.43 22.61 2.45
C SER A 132 -18.64 21.89 3.53
N VAL A 133 -17.51 22.45 3.97
CA VAL A 133 -16.63 21.86 4.97
C VAL A 133 -16.38 22.84 6.09
N VAL A 134 -16.50 22.36 7.32
CA VAL A 134 -16.13 23.08 8.54
C VAL A 134 -15.09 22.27 9.28
N PHE A 135 -14.05 22.93 9.76
CA PHE A 135 -13.02 22.32 10.61
C PHE A 135 -13.24 22.72 12.06
N GLY A 136 -13.07 21.80 13.00
CA GLY A 136 -13.10 21.99 14.43
C GLY A 136 -11.83 21.49 15.11
#